data_dd7a16b360167a816fb38afbd1304719
#
_entry.id   dd7a16b360167a816fb38afbd1304719
#
_cell.length_a   1.000
_cell.length_b   1.000
_cell.length_c   1.000
_cell.angle_alpha   90.00
_cell.angle_beta   90.00
_cell.angle_gamma   90.00
#
_symmetry.space_group_name_H-M   'P 1'
#
loop_
_entity.id
_entity.type
_entity.pdbx_description
1 polymer ?
#
loop_
_entity_poly.entity_id
_entity_poly.type
_entity_poly.pdbx_seq_one_letter_code
_entity_poly.pdbx_strand_id
1 'polypeptide(L)'
;LPISNPAMAENIPIIGSVFTYIQDVIDFKGDYKEYATGTDERVQDHGITISMTEAYCDGANLFISYVIESQKKFTEYSDNQIFQNQIGYEGITKIKSDDKIYSLNDCGAAGLTGKYVDENTFAGSQYFDLSGKEFPDQFQLEIYIYNITLIAENVKNQNISIWGQWKFSIPIQ
;
A
#
# COMPACT_ATOMS: atom_id res chain seq x y z
N LEU A 1 6.99 -20.94 -16.14
CA LEU A 1 7.61 -19.70 -16.63
C LEU A 1 6.62 -18.56 -16.43
N PRO A 2 6.94 -17.51 -15.65
CA PRO A 2 6.09 -16.33 -15.58
C PRO A 2 6.16 -15.61 -16.94
N ILE A 3 5.04 -15.50 -17.61
CA ILE A 3 4.92 -14.67 -18.80
C ILE A 3 4.87 -13.23 -18.27
N SER A 4 6.02 -12.57 -18.25
CA SER A 4 6.05 -11.11 -18.06
C SER A 4 5.40 -10.51 -19.30
N ASN A 5 4.26 -9.88 -19.13
CA ASN A 5 3.62 -9.11 -20.17
C ASN A 5 4.33 -7.74 -20.26
N PRO A 6 5.22 -7.50 -21.26
CA PRO A 6 6.02 -6.27 -21.30
C PRO A 6 5.19 -5.01 -21.57
N ALA A 7 3.92 -5.14 -21.98
CA ALA A 7 3.05 -4.02 -22.28
C ALA A 7 2.54 -3.24 -21.03
N MET A 8 2.69 -3.80 -19.83
CA MET A 8 2.25 -3.14 -18.59
C MET A 8 3.32 -2.25 -17.95
N ALA A 9 4.58 -2.39 -18.34
CA ALA A 9 5.68 -1.58 -17.80
C ALA A 9 5.77 -0.16 -18.39
N GLU A 10 5.11 0.08 -19.52
CA GLU A 10 5.23 1.36 -20.25
C GLU A 10 4.27 2.46 -19.80
N ASN A 11 3.29 2.16 -18.95
CA ASN A 11 2.24 3.11 -18.55
C ASN A 11 2.17 3.40 -17.04
N ILE A 12 3.21 3.08 -16.28
CA ILE A 12 3.27 3.53 -14.87
C ILE A 12 3.49 5.04 -14.93
N PRO A 13 2.55 5.88 -14.43
CA PRO A 13 2.85 7.28 -14.24
C PRO A 13 4.10 7.35 -13.36
N ILE A 14 5.16 8.03 -13.83
CA ILE A 14 6.38 8.20 -13.05
C ILE A 14 6.03 9.13 -11.90
N ILE A 15 5.50 8.55 -10.83
CA ILE A 15 5.33 9.22 -9.55
C ILE A 15 6.69 9.12 -8.88
N GLY A 16 7.44 10.20 -8.87
CA GLY A 16 8.80 10.21 -8.32
C GLY A 16 8.81 9.75 -6.86
N SER A 17 7.99 10.37 -6.00
CA SER A 17 7.75 9.93 -4.62
C SER A 17 6.26 9.90 -4.37
N VAL A 18 5.74 8.77 -3.90
CA VAL A 18 4.33 8.63 -3.53
C VAL A 18 4.02 9.52 -2.34
N PHE A 19 4.89 9.56 -1.32
CA PHE A 19 4.70 10.44 -0.16
C PHE A 19 4.56 11.91 -0.57
N THR A 20 5.39 12.38 -1.50
CA THR A 20 5.26 13.73 -2.05
C THR A 20 3.97 13.93 -2.82
N TYR A 21 3.54 12.93 -3.58
CA TYR A 21 2.33 12.99 -4.39
C TYR A 21 1.05 13.08 -3.54
N ILE A 22 1.01 12.37 -2.38
CA ILE A 22 -0.17 12.32 -1.50
C ILE A 22 -0.07 13.24 -0.27
N GLN A 23 0.94 14.09 -0.17
CA GLN A 23 1.20 14.94 1.01
C GLN A 23 0.03 15.86 1.41
N ASP A 24 -0.88 16.15 0.48
CA ASP A 24 -2.08 16.97 0.71
C ASP A 24 -3.25 16.17 1.32
N VAL A 25 -3.20 14.86 1.30
CA VAL A 25 -4.25 13.97 1.84
C VAL A 25 -3.81 13.16 3.05
N ILE A 26 -2.51 13.14 3.36
CA ILE A 26 -1.96 12.49 4.56
C ILE A 26 -1.38 13.53 5.53
N ASP A 27 -1.70 13.41 6.81
CA ASP A 27 -1.08 14.23 7.87
C ASP A 27 0.25 13.60 8.30
N PHE A 28 1.24 13.69 7.42
CA PHE A 28 2.57 13.17 7.66
C PHE A 28 3.54 14.28 8.04
N LYS A 29 4.04 14.27 9.27
CA LYS A 29 4.93 15.30 9.83
C LYS A 29 6.42 14.92 9.86
N GLY A 30 6.79 13.77 9.26
CA GLY A 30 8.18 13.32 9.21
C GLY A 30 8.95 13.89 8.02
N ASP A 31 10.27 13.85 8.09
CA ASP A 31 11.15 14.19 6.96
C ASP A 31 11.37 12.98 6.05
N TYR A 32 10.31 12.57 5.35
CA TYR A 32 10.35 11.42 4.45
C TYR A 32 11.28 11.63 3.24
N LYS A 33 11.57 12.89 2.88
CA LYS A 33 12.47 13.19 1.75
C LYS A 33 13.91 12.79 2.04
N GLU A 34 14.30 12.86 3.32
CA GLU A 34 15.65 12.52 3.76
C GLU A 34 15.78 11.05 4.20
N TYR A 35 14.73 10.49 4.82
CA TYR A 35 14.82 9.19 5.51
C TYR A 35 13.97 8.08 4.89
N ALA A 36 13.15 8.35 3.88
CA ALA A 36 12.42 7.29 3.20
C ALA A 36 13.37 6.42 2.35
N THR A 37 13.23 5.12 2.48
CA THR A 37 13.97 4.13 1.69
C THR A 37 13.07 3.65 0.55
N GLY A 38 13.59 3.70 -0.68
CA GLY A 38 12.91 3.13 -1.85
C GLY A 38 12.85 1.60 -1.76
N THR A 39 11.75 1.03 -2.19
CA THR A 39 11.57 -0.42 -2.35
C THR A 39 11.12 -0.70 -3.79
N ASP A 40 11.49 -1.85 -4.33
CA ASP A 40 11.11 -2.26 -5.69
C ASP A 40 10.22 -3.52 -5.69
N GLU A 41 9.55 -3.76 -4.56
CA GLU A 41 8.68 -4.92 -4.41
C GLU A 41 7.36 -4.73 -5.18
N ARG A 42 7.08 -5.64 -6.11
CA ARG A 42 5.91 -5.59 -6.97
C ARG A 42 5.31 -6.98 -7.14
N VAL A 43 4.01 -7.10 -6.89
CA VAL A 43 3.27 -8.37 -7.03
C VAL A 43 1.99 -8.14 -7.81
N GLN A 44 1.74 -9.00 -8.80
CA GLN A 44 0.51 -9.00 -9.60
C GLN A 44 -0.30 -10.26 -9.33
N ASP A 45 -1.58 -10.07 -9.04
CA ASP A 45 -2.56 -11.15 -8.93
C ASP A 45 -3.97 -10.62 -9.26
N HIS A 46 -4.81 -11.47 -9.87
CA HIS A 46 -6.22 -11.16 -10.20
C HIS A 46 -6.43 -9.81 -10.90
N GLY A 47 -5.53 -9.42 -11.81
CA GLY A 47 -5.63 -8.18 -12.57
C GLY A 47 -5.25 -6.92 -11.79
N ILE A 48 -4.76 -7.06 -10.58
CA ILE A 48 -4.25 -5.98 -9.73
C ILE A 48 -2.76 -6.17 -9.51
N THR A 49 -2.01 -5.10 -9.74
CA THR A 49 -0.59 -5.02 -9.38
C THR A 49 -0.43 -4.08 -8.20
N ILE A 50 0.20 -4.56 -7.14
CA ILE A 50 0.58 -3.74 -5.99
C ILE A 50 2.08 -3.58 -6.00
N SER A 51 2.55 -2.33 -5.98
CA SER A 51 3.95 -1.97 -5.81
C SER A 51 4.11 -1.26 -4.49
N MET A 52 5.03 -1.73 -3.65
CA MET A 52 5.50 -0.99 -2.49
C MET A 52 6.69 -0.16 -2.94
N THR A 53 6.60 1.16 -2.80
CA THR A 53 7.56 2.06 -3.43
C THR A 53 8.51 2.72 -2.44
N GLU A 54 8.04 3.01 -1.25
CA GLU A 54 8.85 3.65 -0.22
C GLU A 54 8.44 3.17 1.17
N ALA A 55 9.39 3.15 2.09
CA ALA A 55 9.17 2.92 3.51
C ALA A 55 9.87 4.00 4.33
N TYR A 56 9.21 4.52 5.35
CA TYR A 56 9.77 5.44 6.32
C TYR A 56 9.50 4.92 7.73
N CYS A 57 10.54 4.84 8.56
CA CYS A 57 10.42 4.43 9.96
C CYS A 57 11.30 5.32 10.83
N ASP A 58 10.72 5.91 11.87
CA ASP A 58 11.43 6.75 12.85
C ASP A 58 11.48 6.12 14.25
N GLY A 59 11.15 4.83 14.35
CA GLY A 59 11.09 4.07 15.59
C GLY A 59 9.75 4.16 16.32
N ALA A 60 8.97 5.21 16.11
CA ALA A 60 7.60 5.34 16.65
C ALA A 60 6.53 5.20 15.57
N ASN A 61 6.87 5.57 14.34
CA ASN A 61 5.96 5.57 13.21
C ASN A 61 6.55 4.79 12.04
N LEU A 62 5.73 3.97 11.41
CA LEU A 62 6.07 3.30 10.16
C LEU A 62 5.05 3.69 9.09
N PHE A 63 5.53 4.24 7.98
CA PHE A 63 4.74 4.54 6.79
C PHE A 63 5.23 3.71 5.63
N ILE A 64 4.31 3.09 4.91
CA ILE A 64 4.57 2.36 3.67
C ILE A 64 3.76 3.00 2.56
N SER A 65 4.40 3.32 1.46
CA SER A 65 3.72 3.84 0.27
C SER A 65 3.48 2.74 -0.76
N TYR A 66 2.35 2.85 -1.44
CA TYR A 66 1.87 1.88 -2.41
C TYR A 66 1.41 2.56 -3.69
N VAL A 67 1.64 1.89 -4.81
CA VAL A 67 0.95 2.13 -6.07
C VAL A 67 0.14 0.89 -6.41
N ILE A 68 -1.17 1.06 -6.61
CA ILE A 68 -2.08 -0.02 -6.98
C ILE A 68 -2.58 0.24 -8.39
N GLU A 69 -2.29 -0.68 -9.29
CA GLU A 69 -2.65 -0.60 -10.70
C GLU A 69 -3.64 -1.70 -11.06
N SER A 70 -4.68 -1.35 -11.75
CA SER A 70 -5.69 -2.29 -12.25
C SER A 70 -5.61 -2.44 -13.76
N GLN A 71 -5.78 -3.67 -14.26
CA GLN A 71 -5.85 -3.95 -15.71
C GLN A 71 -7.08 -3.31 -16.37
N LYS A 72 -8.16 -3.12 -15.62
CA LYS A 72 -9.36 -2.41 -16.07
C LYS A 72 -9.57 -1.15 -15.21
N LYS A 73 -10.37 -0.22 -15.67
CA LYS A 73 -10.70 0.98 -14.89
C LYS A 73 -11.34 0.58 -13.56
N PHE A 74 -11.03 1.29 -12.47
CA PHE A 74 -11.66 1.01 -11.18
C PHE A 74 -13.18 1.11 -11.22
N THR A 75 -13.72 2.03 -12.01
CA THR A 75 -15.17 2.17 -12.21
C THR A 75 -15.83 0.96 -12.89
N GLU A 76 -15.06 0.15 -13.63
CA GLU A 76 -15.55 -1.07 -14.28
C GLU A 76 -15.75 -2.27 -13.32
N TYR A 77 -15.34 -2.14 -12.05
CA TYR A 77 -15.65 -3.13 -11.01
C TYR A 77 -17.09 -3.01 -10.49
N SER A 78 -17.74 -1.91 -10.77
CA SER A 78 -19.17 -1.70 -10.52
C SER A 78 -19.74 -0.74 -11.57
N ASP A 79 -21.05 -0.52 -11.60
CA ASP A 79 -21.76 0.27 -12.61
C ASP A 79 -21.37 1.77 -12.60
N ASN A 80 -20.10 2.07 -12.89
CA ASN A 80 -19.51 3.42 -12.93
C ASN A 80 -19.66 4.23 -11.63
N GLN A 81 -19.70 3.56 -10.48
CA GLN A 81 -19.74 4.28 -9.22
C GLN A 81 -18.39 4.97 -8.91
N ILE A 82 -18.47 6.05 -8.14
CA ILE A 82 -17.31 6.80 -7.66
C ILE A 82 -16.84 6.18 -6.33
N PHE A 83 -15.54 6.05 -6.18
CA PHE A 83 -14.89 5.55 -4.96
C PHE A 83 -14.21 6.67 -4.19
N GLN A 84 -14.13 6.51 -2.87
CA GLN A 84 -13.40 7.40 -1.99
C GLN A 84 -11.89 7.36 -2.28
N ASN A 85 -11.18 8.42 -1.93
CA ASN A 85 -9.71 8.49 -1.94
C ASN A 85 -9.09 7.64 -0.83
N GLN A 86 -9.57 6.42 -0.73
CA GLN A 86 -9.12 5.43 0.25
C GLN A 86 -9.37 4.03 -0.30
N ILE A 87 -8.37 3.18 -0.16
CA ILE A 87 -8.51 1.74 -0.44
C ILE A 87 -8.36 0.99 0.88
N GLY A 88 -9.37 0.19 1.23
CA GLY A 88 -9.26 -0.77 2.31
C GLY A 88 -8.52 -2.01 1.87
N TYR A 89 -7.93 -2.73 2.79
CA TYR A 89 -7.46 -4.08 2.54
C TYR A 89 -7.57 -4.96 3.79
N GLU A 90 -7.69 -6.25 3.55
CA GLU A 90 -7.54 -7.27 4.57
C GLU A 90 -6.23 -8.02 4.35
N GLY A 91 -5.47 -8.19 5.42
CA GLY A 91 -4.16 -8.80 5.32
C GLY A 91 -3.51 -9.05 6.68
N ILE A 92 -2.31 -9.56 6.62
CA ILE A 92 -1.47 -9.83 7.78
C ILE A 92 -0.17 -9.08 7.60
N THR A 93 0.19 -8.27 8.60
CA THR A 93 1.46 -7.54 8.62
C THR A 93 2.27 -7.94 9.84
N LYS A 94 3.52 -8.30 9.62
CA LYS A 94 4.44 -8.76 10.66
C LYS A 94 5.79 -8.08 10.54
N ILE A 95 6.41 -7.81 11.67
CA ILE A 95 7.85 -7.51 11.77
C ILE A 95 8.57 -8.78 12.17
N LYS A 96 9.61 -9.13 11.44
CA LYS A 96 10.49 -10.26 11.73
C LYS A 96 11.91 -9.76 11.93
N SER A 97 12.46 -10.09 13.09
CA SER A 97 13.85 -9.78 13.42
C SER A 97 14.45 -10.91 14.22
N ASP A 98 15.56 -11.46 13.76
CA ASP A 98 16.20 -12.65 14.31
C ASP A 98 15.16 -13.78 14.51
N ASP A 99 15.00 -14.25 15.74
CA ASP A 99 14.05 -15.31 16.08
C ASP A 99 12.69 -14.78 16.58
N LYS A 100 12.45 -13.46 16.51
CA LYS A 100 11.23 -12.82 17.00
C LYS A 100 10.32 -12.39 15.86
N ILE A 101 9.01 -12.61 16.04
CA ILE A 101 7.97 -12.16 15.14
C ILE A 101 6.99 -11.30 15.94
N TYR A 102 6.70 -10.11 15.43
CA TYR A 102 5.73 -9.18 15.99
C TYR A 102 4.58 -8.99 15.00
N SER A 103 3.36 -9.17 15.44
CA SER A 103 2.19 -8.82 14.62
C SER A 103 1.92 -7.32 14.69
N LEU A 104 1.72 -6.67 13.55
CA LEU A 104 1.32 -5.27 13.48
C LEU A 104 -0.20 -5.07 13.35
N ASN A 105 -0.98 -6.13 13.25
CA ASN A 105 -2.44 -6.03 13.13
C ASN A 105 -3.08 -5.33 14.35
N ASP A 106 -2.43 -5.39 15.51
CA ASP A 106 -2.88 -4.76 16.75
C ASP A 106 -2.30 -3.34 16.96
N CYS A 107 -1.54 -2.82 16.00
CA CYS A 107 -0.87 -1.51 16.11
C CYS A 107 -1.70 -0.35 15.52
N GLY A 108 -3.02 -0.48 15.44
CA GLY A 108 -3.89 0.60 14.97
C GLY A 108 -3.69 0.96 13.50
N ALA A 109 -3.41 -0.01 12.65
CA ALA A 109 -3.22 0.21 11.22
C ALA A 109 -4.46 0.88 10.61
N ALA A 110 -4.26 2.04 9.98
CA ALA A 110 -5.27 2.67 9.13
C ALA A 110 -5.21 2.03 7.73
N GLY A 111 -6.33 2.04 7.00
CA GLY A 111 -6.34 1.66 5.60
C GLY A 111 -5.45 2.57 4.74
N LEU A 112 -5.27 2.22 3.48
CA LEU A 112 -4.50 3.04 2.54
C LEU A 112 -5.24 4.36 2.27
N THR A 113 -4.63 5.47 2.64
CA THR A 113 -5.12 6.81 2.35
C THR A 113 -4.29 7.40 1.21
N GLY A 114 -4.94 7.95 0.20
CA GLY A 114 -4.22 8.45 -0.97
C GLY A 114 -5.12 9.11 -1.99
N LYS A 115 -4.77 8.96 -3.26
CA LYS A 115 -5.50 9.52 -4.41
C LYS A 115 -5.50 8.58 -5.60
N TYR A 116 -6.56 8.63 -6.39
CA TYR A 116 -6.53 8.07 -7.75
C TYR A 116 -5.68 8.99 -8.64
N VAL A 117 -4.65 8.40 -9.24
CA VAL A 117 -3.74 9.09 -10.19
C VAL A 117 -4.43 9.21 -11.54
N ASP A 118 -5.10 8.13 -11.94
CA ASP A 118 -5.89 8.02 -13.14
C ASP A 118 -7.00 6.95 -12.93
N GLU A 119 -7.69 6.57 -14.00
CA GLU A 119 -8.79 5.61 -13.94
C GLU A 119 -8.36 4.19 -13.54
N ASN A 120 -7.07 3.87 -13.63
CA ASN A 120 -6.50 2.54 -13.40
C ASN A 120 -5.50 2.51 -12.24
N THR A 121 -5.09 3.66 -11.70
CA THR A 121 -3.98 3.76 -10.77
C THR A 121 -4.36 4.53 -9.52
N PHE A 122 -4.04 3.96 -8.36
CA PHE A 122 -4.17 4.59 -7.05
C PHE A 122 -2.81 4.67 -6.38
N ALA A 123 -2.47 5.82 -5.80
CA ALA A 123 -1.28 6.00 -4.98
C ALA A 123 -1.70 6.32 -3.54
N GLY A 124 -1.15 5.62 -2.59
CA GLY A 124 -1.54 5.76 -1.18
C GLY A 124 -0.46 5.33 -0.21
N SER A 125 -0.73 5.55 1.06
CA SER A 125 0.15 5.16 2.15
C SER A 125 -0.63 4.51 3.29
N GLN A 126 0.03 3.60 3.98
CA GLN A 126 -0.42 3.02 5.22
C GLN A 126 0.48 3.48 6.37
N TYR A 127 -0.15 3.79 7.48
CA TYR A 127 0.51 4.16 8.71
C TYR A 127 0.36 3.07 9.77
N PHE A 128 1.45 2.79 10.48
CA PHE A 128 1.47 1.95 11.67
C PHE A 128 2.06 2.74 12.84
N ASP A 129 1.32 2.82 13.94
CA ASP A 129 1.81 3.35 15.20
C ASP A 129 2.64 2.27 15.93
N LEU A 130 3.93 2.49 16.05
CA LEU A 130 4.85 1.62 16.76
C LEU A 130 5.16 2.11 18.18
N SER A 131 4.56 3.21 18.61
CA SER A 131 4.82 3.82 19.91
C SER A 131 4.49 2.85 21.06
N GLY A 132 5.32 2.88 22.11
CA GLY A 132 5.16 2.03 23.27
C GLY A 132 5.57 0.55 23.07
N LYS A 133 6.15 0.21 21.92
CA LYS A 133 6.73 -1.10 21.64
C LYS A 133 8.21 -0.95 21.32
N GLU A 134 9.04 -1.90 21.75
CA GLU A 134 10.44 -1.96 21.40
C GLU A 134 10.61 -2.81 20.15
N PHE A 135 11.01 -2.17 19.06
CA PHE A 135 11.41 -2.81 17.82
C PHE A 135 12.90 -2.62 17.58
N PRO A 136 13.58 -3.59 16.93
CA PRO A 136 14.96 -3.40 16.51
C PRO A 136 15.10 -2.33 15.43
N ASP A 137 16.26 -1.69 15.33
CA ASP A 137 16.56 -0.66 14.33
C ASP A 137 16.52 -1.20 12.89
N GLN A 138 16.71 -2.50 12.73
CA GLN A 138 16.65 -3.19 11.44
C GLN A 138 15.77 -4.42 11.57
N PHE A 139 14.85 -4.57 10.63
CA PHE A 139 13.92 -5.70 10.60
C PHE A 139 13.39 -5.98 9.20
N GLN A 140 12.80 -7.15 9.03
CA GLN A 140 12.08 -7.52 7.84
C GLN A 140 10.58 -7.28 8.07
N LEU A 141 9.97 -6.48 7.21
CA LEU A 141 8.53 -6.27 7.19
C LEU A 141 7.90 -7.26 6.21
N GLU A 142 7.06 -8.15 6.71
CA GLU A 142 6.30 -9.10 5.90
C GLU A 142 4.83 -8.66 5.84
N ILE A 143 4.32 -8.49 4.63
CA ILE A 143 2.93 -8.10 4.38
C ILE A 143 2.29 -9.11 3.44
N TYR A 144 1.16 -9.65 3.86
CA TYR A 144 0.30 -10.48 3.03
C TYR A 144 -1.07 -9.85 2.92
N ILE A 145 -1.44 -9.40 1.73
CA ILE A 145 -2.76 -8.84 1.42
C ILE A 145 -3.55 -9.91 0.67
N TYR A 146 -4.76 -10.20 1.13
CA TYR A 146 -5.64 -11.18 0.48
C TYR A 146 -6.97 -10.60 -0.01
N ASN A 147 -7.30 -9.38 0.37
CA ASN A 147 -8.46 -8.64 -0.14
C ASN A 147 -8.16 -7.15 -0.24
N ILE A 148 -8.57 -6.54 -1.34
CA ILE A 148 -8.57 -5.08 -1.54
C ILE A 148 -10.02 -4.64 -1.63
N THR A 149 -10.38 -3.56 -0.94
CA THR A 149 -11.73 -3.02 -0.92
C THR A 149 -11.75 -1.61 -1.51
N LEU A 150 -12.42 -1.45 -2.64
CA LEU A 150 -12.77 -0.15 -3.19
C LEU A 150 -13.96 0.39 -2.40
N ILE A 151 -13.77 1.51 -1.72
CA ILE A 151 -14.76 2.06 -0.79
C ILE A 151 -15.67 3.02 -1.56
N ALA A 152 -16.96 2.72 -1.59
CA ALA A 152 -17.95 3.54 -2.26
C ALA A 152 -18.04 4.94 -1.64
N GLU A 153 -18.05 5.99 -2.47
CA GLU A 153 -18.23 7.36 -1.99
C GLU A 153 -19.65 7.57 -1.43
N ASN A 154 -20.64 7.01 -2.12
CA ASN A 154 -22.03 7.07 -1.67
C ASN A 154 -22.33 5.88 -0.75
N VAL A 155 -22.75 6.15 0.49
CA VAL A 155 -23.12 5.13 1.48
C VAL A 155 -24.25 4.19 1.06
N LYS A 156 -25.03 4.55 0.04
CA LYS A 156 -26.06 3.69 -0.54
C LYS A 156 -25.50 2.64 -1.50
N ASN A 157 -24.27 2.83 -1.97
CA ASN A 157 -23.58 1.92 -2.86
C ASN A 157 -22.80 0.89 -2.02
N GLN A 158 -22.54 -0.27 -2.61
CA GLN A 158 -21.73 -1.31 -1.95
C GLN A 158 -20.25 -1.08 -2.22
N ASN A 159 -19.43 -1.37 -1.23
CA ASN A 159 -18.00 -1.52 -1.42
C ASN A 159 -17.71 -2.72 -2.31
N ILE A 160 -16.63 -2.66 -3.07
CA ILE A 160 -16.22 -3.73 -3.98
C ILE A 160 -14.98 -4.40 -3.41
N SER A 161 -15.06 -5.71 -3.18
CA SER A 161 -13.93 -6.53 -2.75
C SER A 161 -13.27 -7.23 -3.93
N ILE A 162 -11.95 -7.17 -3.98
CA ILE A 162 -11.11 -7.86 -4.96
C ILE A 162 -10.19 -8.80 -4.19
N TRP A 163 -10.44 -10.10 -4.33
CA TRP A 163 -9.68 -11.15 -3.64
C TRP A 163 -8.47 -11.56 -4.46
N GLY A 164 -7.35 -11.81 -3.79
CA GLY A 164 -6.12 -12.24 -4.41
C GLY A 164 -5.06 -12.60 -3.38
N GLN A 165 -3.81 -12.67 -3.82
CA GLN A 165 -2.66 -12.98 -2.97
C GLN A 165 -1.48 -12.09 -3.35
N TRP A 166 -1.22 -11.06 -2.53
CA TRP A 166 -0.07 -10.16 -2.69
C TRP A 166 0.80 -10.28 -1.45
N LYS A 167 2.00 -10.83 -1.62
CA LYS A 167 2.94 -11.09 -0.52
C LYS A 167 4.22 -10.29 -0.75
N PHE A 168 4.65 -9.61 0.28
CA PHE A 168 5.82 -8.74 0.26
C PHE A 168 6.74 -9.03 1.45
N SER A 169 8.03 -8.84 1.23
CA SER A 169 9.05 -8.95 2.27
C SER A 169 10.07 -7.84 2.06
N ILE A 170 10.06 -6.83 2.92
CA ILE A 170 10.81 -5.59 2.76
C ILE A 170 11.78 -5.40 3.92
N PRO A 171 13.09 -5.21 3.67
CA PRO A 171 14.02 -4.82 4.70
C PRO A 171 13.80 -3.34 5.09
N ILE A 172 13.64 -3.09 6.37
CA ILE A 172 13.54 -1.75 6.96
C ILE A 172 14.82 -1.50 7.76
N GLN A 173 15.44 -0.36 7.52
CA GLN A 173 16.66 0.08 8.15
C GLN A 173 16.51 1.43 8.83
#